data_4fea083db16a23b1c56c8aa0d6c94ef7
#
_entry.id   4fea083db16a23b1c56c8aa0d6c94ef7
#
_cell.length_a   1.000
_cell.length_b   1.000
_cell.length_c   1.000
_cell.angle_alpha   90.00
_cell.angle_beta   90.00
_cell.angle_gamma   90.00
#
_symmetry.space_group_name_H-M   'P 1'
#
loop_
_entity.id
_entity.type
_entity.pdbx_description
1 polymer ?
#
loop_
_entity_poly.entity_id
_entity_poly.type
_entity_poly.pdbx_seq_one_letter_code
_entity_poly.pdbx_strand_id
1 'polypeptide(L)'
;MTQKAQKCQIKLLLEVYDQAYDHIAWHGTNLRGSLKGLKLNELLYRPQPKRHNIWEIALHCAYWKYIVLRRMIGGKKGDFPRKPSNFPKLPKEPTLALWKEDLALLEDIHRQLRDAIAKFPESKLYGTPENSQVSYIATIYGAASHDLYHAGQIQLLKRMARGKG
;
A
#
# COMPACT_ATOMS: atom_id res chain seq x y z
N MET A 1 32.29 -2.61 2.02
CA MET A 1 31.20 -3.47 2.57
C MET A 1 31.21 -4.77 1.80
N THR A 2 31.27 -5.92 2.47
CA THR A 2 31.32 -7.22 1.82
C THR A 2 29.98 -7.60 1.20
N GLN A 3 29.97 -8.36 0.11
CA GLN A 3 28.76 -8.82 -0.61
C GLN A 3 27.73 -9.55 0.28
N LYS A 4 28.18 -10.10 1.43
CA LYS A 4 27.33 -10.75 2.44
C LYS A 4 26.56 -9.75 3.31
N ALA A 5 27.13 -8.59 3.60
CA ALA A 5 26.45 -7.50 4.32
C ALA A 5 25.41 -6.79 3.42
N GLN A 6 25.65 -6.75 2.11
CA GLN A 6 24.77 -6.12 1.13
C GLN A 6 23.44 -6.85 0.96
N LYS A 7 23.42 -8.21 0.91
CA LYS A 7 22.15 -8.98 0.88
C LYS A 7 21.29 -8.82 2.13
N CYS A 8 21.80 -8.24 3.21
CA CYS A 8 21.10 -8.07 4.47
C CYS A 8 20.08 -6.93 4.43
N GLN A 9 20.35 -5.82 3.71
CA GLN A 9 19.46 -4.65 3.66
C GLN A 9 18.19 -4.92 2.84
N ILE A 10 18.32 -5.51 1.64
CA ILE A 10 17.15 -5.90 0.84
C ILE A 10 16.29 -6.93 1.59
N LYS A 11 16.91 -7.90 2.24
CA LYS A 11 16.17 -8.89 3.05
C LYS A 11 15.38 -8.23 4.17
N LEU A 12 15.98 -7.30 4.92
CA LEU A 12 15.31 -6.56 5.98
C LEU A 12 14.17 -5.70 5.42
N LEU A 13 14.39 -5.01 4.31
CA LEU A 13 13.34 -4.20 3.66
C LEU A 13 12.16 -5.04 3.21
N LEU A 14 12.42 -6.22 2.63
CA LEU A 14 11.38 -7.17 2.25
C LEU A 14 10.61 -7.69 3.45
N GLU A 15 11.29 -8.04 4.54
CA GLU A 15 10.65 -8.51 5.78
C GLU A 15 9.71 -7.44 6.34
N VAL A 16 10.16 -6.19 6.44
CA VAL A 16 9.33 -5.06 6.90
C VAL A 16 8.16 -4.81 5.96
N TYR A 17 8.38 -4.90 4.64
CA TYR A 17 7.35 -4.69 3.63
C TYR A 17 6.28 -5.78 3.65
N ASP A 18 6.69 -7.05 3.79
CA ASP A 18 5.82 -8.22 3.87
C ASP A 18 4.98 -8.19 5.17
N GLN A 19 5.61 -7.88 6.32
CA GLN A 19 4.91 -7.75 7.61
C GLN A 19 3.87 -6.62 7.60
N ALA A 20 4.15 -5.51 6.94
CA ALA A 20 3.19 -4.40 6.84
C ALA A 20 1.96 -4.74 6.00
N TYR A 21 2.06 -5.72 5.08
CA TYR A 21 0.98 -6.05 4.15
C TYR A 21 0.17 -7.28 4.54
N ASP A 22 0.79 -8.46 4.66
CA ASP A 22 0.06 -9.74 4.82
C ASP A 22 0.73 -10.80 5.70
N HIS A 23 1.99 -10.60 6.11
CA HIS A 23 2.72 -11.54 6.97
C HIS A 23 2.43 -11.29 8.45
N ILE A 24 2.67 -12.35 9.26
CA ILE A 24 2.57 -12.24 10.72
C ILE A 24 3.63 -11.28 11.23
N ALA A 25 3.21 -10.33 12.07
CA ALA A 25 4.08 -9.29 12.60
C ALA A 25 3.78 -8.98 14.06
N TRP A 26 4.80 -8.50 14.76
CA TRP A 26 4.69 -8.10 16.17
C TRP A 26 3.70 -6.95 16.40
N HIS A 27 3.57 -6.02 15.43
CA HIS A 27 2.70 -4.84 15.56
C HIS A 27 1.21 -5.14 15.43
N GLY A 28 0.78 -6.38 15.17
CA GLY A 28 -0.63 -6.76 15.03
C GLY A 28 -1.14 -6.71 13.59
N THR A 29 -2.35 -6.18 13.38
CA THR A 29 -3.04 -6.25 12.08
C THR A 29 -2.34 -5.41 11.01
N ASN A 30 -1.95 -6.07 9.92
CA ASN A 30 -1.38 -5.46 8.72
C ASN A 30 -2.48 -4.96 7.73
N LEU A 31 -2.08 -4.36 6.61
CA LEU A 31 -3.03 -3.77 5.67
C LEU A 31 -4.01 -4.82 5.12
N ARG A 32 -3.52 -5.96 4.60
CA ARG A 32 -4.36 -7.02 4.04
C ARG A 32 -5.29 -7.63 5.09
N GLY A 33 -4.81 -7.80 6.30
CA GLY A 33 -5.60 -8.26 7.45
C GLY A 33 -6.72 -7.29 7.82
N SER A 34 -6.46 -5.98 7.78
CA SER A 34 -7.47 -4.95 8.06
C SER A 34 -8.62 -4.95 7.05
N LEU A 35 -8.37 -5.36 5.80
CA LEU A 35 -9.33 -5.42 4.71
C LEU A 35 -10.15 -6.73 4.67
N LYS A 36 -9.87 -7.71 5.54
CA LYS A 36 -10.59 -8.99 5.58
C LYS A 36 -12.01 -8.85 6.15
N GLY A 37 -12.96 -9.58 5.54
CA GLY A 37 -14.32 -9.78 6.06
C GLY A 37 -15.15 -8.50 6.13
N LEU A 38 -14.94 -7.55 5.23
CA LEU A 38 -15.70 -6.31 5.12
C LEU A 38 -16.97 -6.51 4.29
N LYS A 39 -18.08 -5.98 4.81
CA LYS A 39 -19.35 -5.86 4.10
C LYS A 39 -19.37 -4.56 3.29
N LEU A 40 -20.24 -4.47 2.29
CA LEU A 40 -20.33 -3.28 1.43
C LEU A 40 -20.62 -2.00 2.21
N ASN A 41 -21.53 -2.03 3.17
CA ASN A 41 -21.84 -0.89 4.04
C ASN A 41 -20.65 -0.46 4.91
N GLU A 42 -19.79 -1.40 5.34
CA GLU A 42 -18.57 -1.09 6.08
C GLU A 42 -17.51 -0.44 5.17
N LEU A 43 -17.37 -0.94 3.93
CA LEU A 43 -16.46 -0.38 2.91
C LEU A 43 -16.81 1.07 2.57
N LEU A 44 -18.11 1.40 2.53
CA LEU A 44 -18.63 2.71 2.13
C LEU A 44 -18.86 3.65 3.33
N TYR A 45 -18.71 3.17 4.56
CA TYR A 45 -18.91 3.97 5.76
C TYR A 45 -17.95 5.17 5.79
N ARG A 46 -18.51 6.37 6.05
CA ARG A 46 -17.78 7.62 6.28
C ARG A 46 -18.09 8.15 7.64
N PRO A 47 -17.11 8.43 8.50
CA PRO A 47 -17.35 9.02 9.82
C PRO A 47 -17.93 10.44 9.70
N GLN A 48 -17.65 11.14 8.60
CA GLN A 48 -18.21 12.45 8.22
C GLN A 48 -18.24 12.57 6.69
N PRO A 49 -19.10 13.42 6.09
CA PRO A 49 -19.31 13.51 4.64
C PRO A 49 -18.06 13.71 3.77
N LYS A 50 -17.07 14.45 4.30
CA LYS A 50 -15.82 14.77 3.57
C LYS A 50 -14.63 13.87 3.94
N ARG A 51 -14.86 12.80 4.71
CA ARG A 51 -13.81 11.87 5.09
C ARG A 51 -13.79 10.67 4.15
N HIS A 52 -12.60 10.09 3.98
CA HIS A 52 -12.44 8.90 3.16
C HIS A 52 -13.03 7.66 3.85
N ASN A 53 -13.58 6.77 3.04
CA ASN A 53 -14.04 5.45 3.47
C ASN A 53 -12.92 4.40 3.27
N ILE A 54 -13.18 3.17 3.72
CA ILE A 54 -12.20 2.08 3.67
C ILE A 54 -11.77 1.76 2.22
N TRP A 55 -12.71 1.75 1.27
CA TRP A 55 -12.41 1.44 -0.12
C TRP A 55 -11.49 2.49 -0.77
N GLU A 56 -11.76 3.77 -0.55
CA GLU A 56 -10.89 4.85 -1.03
C GLU A 56 -9.49 4.80 -0.42
N ILE A 57 -9.37 4.43 0.86
CA ILE A 57 -8.08 4.25 1.53
C ILE A 57 -7.32 3.07 0.90
N ALA A 58 -7.99 1.95 0.60
CA ALA A 58 -7.34 0.81 -0.06
C ALA A 58 -6.81 1.17 -1.46
N LEU A 59 -7.59 1.91 -2.26
CA LEU A 59 -7.14 2.41 -3.56
C LEU A 59 -6.00 3.43 -3.45
N HIS A 60 -6.00 4.25 -2.41
CA HIS A 60 -4.90 5.16 -2.08
C HIS A 60 -3.61 4.41 -1.76
N CYS A 61 -3.69 3.31 -1.00
CA CYS A 61 -2.53 2.44 -0.75
C CYS A 61 -2.02 1.82 -2.06
N ALA A 62 -2.90 1.35 -2.94
CA ALA A 62 -2.53 0.82 -4.25
C ALA A 62 -1.82 1.88 -5.11
N TYR A 63 -2.36 3.11 -5.13
CA TYR A 63 -1.77 4.23 -5.86
C TYR A 63 -0.33 4.55 -5.39
N TRP A 64 -0.10 4.65 -4.08
CA TRP A 64 1.23 4.96 -3.57
C TRP A 64 2.23 3.83 -3.78
N LYS A 65 1.82 2.57 -3.68
CA LYS A 65 2.65 1.43 -4.10
C LYS A 65 3.02 1.50 -5.58
N TYR A 66 2.07 1.86 -6.45
CA TYR A 66 2.32 2.09 -7.87
C TYR A 66 3.34 3.23 -8.08
N ILE A 67 3.25 4.33 -7.34
CA ILE A 67 4.21 5.44 -7.44
C ILE A 67 5.63 4.98 -7.05
N VAL A 68 5.77 4.20 -5.97
CA VAL A 68 7.07 3.65 -5.56
C VAL A 68 7.61 2.70 -6.60
N LEU A 69 6.80 1.74 -7.07
CA LEU A 69 7.16 0.80 -8.13
C LEU A 69 7.68 1.54 -9.37
N ARG A 70 6.92 2.49 -9.87
CA ARG A 70 7.27 3.28 -11.05
C ARG A 70 8.62 3.99 -10.89
N ARG A 71 8.88 4.57 -9.71
CA ARG A 71 10.17 5.23 -9.42
C ARG A 71 11.34 4.26 -9.42
N MET A 72 11.12 3.01 -8.99
CA MET A 72 12.15 1.98 -8.96
C MET A 72 12.48 1.42 -10.34
N ILE A 73 11.48 1.24 -11.21
CA ILE A 73 11.65 0.60 -12.53
C ILE A 73 11.68 1.56 -13.71
N GLY A 74 11.53 2.87 -13.46
CA GLY A 74 11.54 3.88 -14.54
C GLY A 74 10.25 3.94 -15.38
N GLY A 75 9.10 3.52 -14.82
CA GLY A 75 7.81 3.49 -15.52
C GLY A 75 7.23 4.88 -15.81
N LYS A 76 6.33 4.96 -16.82
CA LYS A 76 5.67 6.21 -17.25
C LYS A 76 4.73 6.77 -16.19
N LYS A 77 4.57 8.10 -16.18
CA LYS A 77 3.59 8.80 -15.35
C LYS A 77 2.17 8.55 -15.87
N GLY A 78 1.21 8.30 -14.98
CA GLY A 78 -0.20 8.34 -15.36
C GLY A 78 -0.87 7.00 -15.69
N ASP A 79 -0.14 5.87 -15.67
CA ASP A 79 -0.65 4.54 -16.03
C ASP A 79 -1.44 3.84 -14.90
N PHE A 80 -1.68 4.51 -13.76
CA PHE A 80 -2.53 3.94 -12.72
C PHE A 80 -3.98 3.82 -13.21
N PRO A 81 -4.61 2.63 -13.14
CA PRO A 81 -5.88 2.36 -13.81
C PRO A 81 -7.12 2.98 -13.17
N ARG A 82 -6.98 3.69 -12.07
CA ARG A 82 -8.07 4.40 -11.39
C ARG A 82 -7.79 5.90 -11.35
N LYS A 83 -8.85 6.73 -11.53
CA LYS A 83 -8.76 8.19 -11.61
C LYS A 83 -9.71 8.85 -10.60
N PRO A 84 -9.40 10.07 -10.11
CA PRO A 84 -8.10 10.75 -10.22
C PRO A 84 -7.01 10.05 -9.43
N SER A 85 -5.76 10.46 -9.64
CA SER A 85 -4.62 9.98 -8.85
C SER A 85 -4.77 10.33 -7.36
N ASN A 86 -4.08 9.62 -6.49
CA ASN A 86 -4.04 9.74 -5.03
C ASN A 86 -5.29 9.18 -4.31
N PHE A 87 -6.46 9.74 -4.51
CA PHE A 87 -7.75 9.20 -4.04
C PHE A 87 -8.69 9.00 -5.22
N PRO A 88 -8.65 7.85 -5.88
CA PRO A 88 -9.54 7.53 -6.99
C PRO A 88 -11.01 7.56 -6.59
N LYS A 89 -11.86 8.00 -7.50
CA LYS A 89 -13.31 7.98 -7.29
C LYS A 89 -13.81 6.53 -7.33
N LEU A 90 -14.72 6.20 -6.43
CA LEU A 90 -15.44 4.94 -6.47
C LEU A 90 -16.41 4.90 -7.65
N PRO A 91 -16.80 3.70 -8.13
CA PRO A 91 -17.85 3.55 -9.12
C PRO A 91 -19.17 4.18 -8.64
N LYS A 92 -20.00 4.63 -9.57
CA LYS A 92 -21.32 5.23 -9.25
C LYS A 92 -22.21 4.25 -8.49
N GLU A 93 -22.15 2.98 -8.86
CA GLU A 93 -22.87 1.88 -8.23
C GLU A 93 -21.87 0.90 -7.62
N PRO A 94 -21.43 1.12 -6.36
CA PRO A 94 -20.45 0.25 -5.72
C PRO A 94 -21.03 -1.13 -5.43
N THR A 95 -20.29 -2.18 -5.77
CA THR A 95 -20.65 -3.58 -5.48
C THR A 95 -19.47 -4.34 -4.89
N LEU A 96 -19.73 -5.48 -4.23
CA LEU A 96 -18.68 -6.35 -3.74
C LEU A 96 -17.85 -6.99 -4.87
N ALA A 97 -18.39 -7.12 -6.07
CA ALA A 97 -17.65 -7.59 -7.24
C ALA A 97 -16.57 -6.56 -7.63
N LEU A 98 -16.95 -5.30 -7.79
CA LEU A 98 -16.01 -4.20 -8.08
C LEU A 98 -14.99 -3.99 -6.96
N TRP A 99 -15.39 -4.17 -5.70
CA TRP A 99 -14.46 -4.17 -4.57
C TRP A 99 -13.39 -5.26 -4.72
N LYS A 100 -13.77 -6.47 -5.12
CA LYS A 100 -12.82 -7.58 -5.32
C LYS A 100 -11.82 -7.28 -6.45
N GLU A 101 -12.26 -6.61 -7.52
CA GLU A 101 -11.38 -6.15 -8.60
C GLU A 101 -10.34 -5.13 -8.09
N ASP A 102 -10.77 -4.13 -7.30
CA ASP A 102 -9.87 -3.12 -6.74
C ASP A 102 -8.94 -3.71 -5.67
N LEU A 103 -9.40 -4.70 -4.91
CA LEU A 103 -8.55 -5.44 -3.99
C LEU A 103 -7.50 -6.27 -4.74
N ALA A 104 -7.87 -6.91 -5.86
CA ALA A 104 -6.93 -7.63 -6.72
C ALA A 104 -5.90 -6.69 -7.35
N LEU A 105 -6.30 -5.47 -7.73
CA LEU A 105 -5.38 -4.42 -8.19
C LEU A 105 -4.34 -4.06 -7.11
N LEU A 106 -4.78 -3.86 -5.86
CA LEU A 106 -3.87 -3.59 -4.74
C LEU A 106 -2.88 -4.75 -4.53
N GLU A 107 -3.37 -5.99 -4.56
CA GLU A 107 -2.55 -7.19 -4.40
C GLU A 107 -1.53 -7.35 -5.53
N ASP A 108 -1.92 -7.08 -6.76
CA ASP A 108 -1.05 -7.18 -7.93
C ASP A 108 0.08 -6.14 -7.88
N ILE A 109 -0.25 -4.88 -7.58
CA ILE A 109 0.74 -3.81 -7.44
C ILE A 109 1.68 -4.09 -6.26
N HIS A 110 1.16 -4.65 -5.15
CA HIS A 110 1.99 -5.04 -4.01
C HIS A 110 3.03 -6.10 -4.43
N ARG A 111 2.62 -7.15 -5.16
CA ARG A 111 3.54 -8.19 -5.66
C ARG A 111 4.58 -7.61 -6.61
N GLN A 112 4.18 -6.78 -7.55
CA GLN A 112 5.10 -6.13 -8.50
C GLN A 112 6.14 -5.27 -7.77
N LEU A 113 5.73 -4.49 -6.77
CA LEU A 113 6.65 -3.67 -5.98
C LEU A 113 7.58 -4.55 -5.13
N ARG A 114 7.05 -5.62 -4.51
CA ARG A 114 7.85 -6.59 -3.76
C ARG A 114 8.96 -7.21 -4.64
N ASP A 115 8.60 -7.61 -5.86
CA ASP A 115 9.55 -8.18 -6.83
C ASP A 115 10.60 -7.14 -7.28
N ALA A 116 10.20 -5.90 -7.45
CA ALA A 116 11.11 -4.81 -7.76
C ALA A 116 12.10 -4.54 -6.62
N ILE A 117 11.63 -4.58 -5.35
CA ILE A 117 12.49 -4.47 -4.16
C ILE A 117 13.48 -5.63 -4.11
N ALA A 118 13.02 -6.87 -4.32
CA ALA A 118 13.87 -8.07 -4.28
C ALA A 118 15.01 -8.04 -5.30
N LYS A 119 14.79 -7.41 -6.45
CA LYS A 119 15.76 -7.27 -7.55
C LYS A 119 16.55 -5.96 -7.51
N PHE A 120 16.25 -5.06 -6.58
CA PHE A 120 16.85 -3.74 -6.55
C PHE A 120 18.33 -3.80 -6.14
N PRO A 121 19.24 -3.10 -6.85
CA PRO A 121 20.66 -3.08 -6.51
C PRO A 121 20.88 -2.36 -5.16
N GLU A 122 21.43 -3.05 -4.17
CA GLU A 122 21.68 -2.47 -2.84
C GLU A 122 22.58 -1.22 -2.89
N SER A 123 23.52 -1.18 -3.82
CA SER A 123 24.40 -0.03 -4.05
C SER A 123 23.64 1.25 -4.41
N LYS A 124 22.39 1.14 -4.89
CA LYS A 124 21.54 2.28 -5.25
C LYS A 124 20.55 2.69 -4.14
N LEU A 125 20.46 1.94 -3.03
CA LEU A 125 19.46 2.17 -1.99
C LEU A 125 19.50 3.59 -1.40
N TYR A 126 20.69 4.14 -1.22
CA TYR A 126 20.89 5.49 -0.68
C TYR A 126 20.85 6.60 -1.74
N GLY A 127 20.78 6.25 -3.01
CA GLY A 127 20.52 7.20 -4.10
C GLY A 127 19.07 7.65 -4.13
N THR A 128 18.78 8.69 -4.89
CA THR A 128 17.45 9.24 -5.09
C THR A 128 16.91 8.93 -6.48
N PRO A 129 15.60 8.62 -6.63
CA PRO A 129 14.96 8.59 -7.94
C PRO A 129 15.04 9.96 -8.62
N GLU A 130 15.00 9.98 -9.94
CA GLU A 130 14.90 11.22 -10.70
C GLU A 130 13.70 12.06 -10.23
N ASN A 131 13.93 13.37 -10.07
CA ASN A 131 12.93 14.33 -9.56
C ASN A 131 12.39 14.03 -8.14
N SER A 132 13.19 13.38 -7.29
CA SER A 132 12.87 13.12 -5.88
C SER A 132 14.01 13.58 -4.97
N GLN A 133 13.65 14.04 -3.77
CA GLN A 133 14.62 14.31 -2.70
C GLN A 133 14.68 13.16 -1.68
N VAL A 134 13.83 12.13 -1.85
CA VAL A 134 13.74 10.98 -0.94
C VAL A 134 14.48 9.80 -1.53
N SER A 135 15.39 9.20 -0.78
CA SER A 135 16.18 8.05 -1.22
C SER A 135 15.32 6.80 -1.48
N TYR A 136 15.83 5.86 -2.28
CA TYR A 136 15.13 4.59 -2.54
C TYR A 136 14.83 3.83 -1.25
N ILE A 137 15.80 3.71 -0.35
CA ILE A 137 15.60 3.02 0.94
C ILE A 137 14.49 3.67 1.75
N ALA A 138 14.47 5.01 1.85
CA ALA A 138 13.43 5.75 2.57
C ALA A 138 12.05 5.58 1.91
N THR A 139 12.00 5.51 0.59
CA THR A 139 10.77 5.29 -0.17
C THR A 139 10.22 3.87 0.06
N ILE A 140 11.10 2.85 0.12
CA ILE A 140 10.71 1.45 0.35
C ILE A 140 10.16 1.24 1.76
N TYR A 141 10.90 1.63 2.81
CA TYR A 141 10.36 1.50 4.18
C TYR A 141 9.16 2.44 4.42
N GLY A 142 9.15 3.59 3.73
CA GLY A 142 8.01 4.49 3.74
C GLY A 142 6.74 3.86 3.19
N ALA A 143 6.83 3.02 2.15
CA ALA A 143 5.68 2.28 1.63
C ALA A 143 5.11 1.29 2.67
N ALA A 144 5.97 0.59 3.42
CA ALA A 144 5.55 -0.28 4.51
C ALA A 144 4.90 0.51 5.67
N SER A 145 5.51 1.62 6.08
CA SER A 145 4.96 2.49 7.14
C SER A 145 3.61 3.08 6.73
N HIS A 146 3.44 3.43 5.45
CA HIS A 146 2.19 3.93 4.89
C HIS A 146 1.06 2.89 4.95
N ASP A 147 1.38 1.61 4.67
CA ASP A 147 0.43 0.51 4.83
C ASP A 147 -0.04 0.38 6.28
N LEU A 148 0.87 0.44 7.26
CA LEU A 148 0.55 0.33 8.68
C LEU A 148 -0.27 1.53 9.18
N TYR A 149 0.09 2.74 8.74
CA TYR A 149 -0.68 3.94 9.04
C TYR A 149 -2.13 3.80 8.59
N HIS A 150 -2.35 3.33 7.37
CA HIS A 150 -3.69 3.13 6.84
C HIS A 150 -4.40 1.88 7.39
N ALA A 151 -3.69 0.82 7.75
CA ALA A 151 -4.27 -0.32 8.44
C ALA A 151 -4.92 0.10 9.77
N GLY A 152 -4.25 0.96 10.53
CA GLY A 152 -4.83 1.55 11.76
C GLY A 152 -6.10 2.35 11.50
N GLN A 153 -6.11 3.20 10.47
CA GLN A 153 -7.29 3.97 10.07
C GLN A 153 -8.45 3.05 9.64
N ILE A 154 -8.18 2.03 8.85
CA ILE A 154 -9.18 1.05 8.39
C ILE A 154 -9.78 0.30 9.59
N GLN A 155 -8.95 -0.13 10.55
CA GLN A 155 -9.45 -0.80 11.76
C GLN A 155 -10.35 0.11 12.59
N LEU A 156 -10.02 1.40 12.72
CA LEU A 156 -10.87 2.37 13.39
C LEU A 156 -12.20 2.54 12.66
N LEU A 157 -12.19 2.79 11.35
CA LEU A 157 -13.40 2.93 10.53
C LEU A 157 -14.29 1.68 10.60
N LYS A 158 -13.68 0.50 10.57
CA LYS A 158 -14.38 -0.80 10.69
C LYS A 158 -15.10 -0.93 12.03
N ARG A 159 -14.49 -0.49 13.15
CA ARG A 159 -15.14 -0.48 14.47
C ARG A 159 -16.29 0.50 14.51
N MET A 160 -16.09 1.72 14.01
CA MET A 160 -17.14 2.75 13.95
C MET A 160 -18.33 2.29 13.10
N ALA A 161 -18.07 1.72 11.91
CA ALA A 161 -19.13 1.19 11.03
C ALA A 161 -19.96 0.06 11.68
N ARG A 162 -19.38 -0.67 12.64
CA ARG A 162 -20.04 -1.75 13.39
C ARG A 162 -20.73 -1.29 14.68
N GLY A 163 -20.71 -0.01 14.97
CA GLY A 163 -21.25 0.53 16.22
C GLY A 163 -20.49 0.06 17.47
N LYS A 164 -19.20 -0.25 17.34
CA LYS A 164 -18.31 -0.73 18.43
C LYS A 164 -17.22 0.31 18.72
N GLY A 165 -17.63 1.59 18.76
CA GLY A 165 -16.77 2.68 19.15
C GLY A 165 -16.73 2.89 20.65
#